data_56cf038d457af8c5b9224ca0074bb3b8
#
_entry.id   56cf038d457af8c5b9224ca0074bb3b8
#
_cell.length_a   1.000
_cell.length_b   1.000
_cell.length_c   1.000
_cell.angle_alpha   90.00
_cell.angle_beta   90.00
_cell.angle_gamma   90.00
#
_symmetry.space_group_name_H-M   'P 1'
#
loop_
_entity.id
_entity.type
_entity.pdbx_description
1 polymer ?
#
loop_
_entity_poly.entity_id
_entity_poly.type
_entity_poly.pdbx_seq_one_letter_code
_entity_poly.pdbx_strand_id
1 'polypeptide(L)'
;MGFDHDFRRRADAVREIPLEIILQSWGAVRDRRDKAKWHLGEDSFSITGAKFTHWQRNAGGGGAIDLVMHVCRMDVRSAVAWLEQQFGAGHGCARPAVVDSRSSSGLSPKPSRLRLPDAQPDKLEQVRRYLIQQRCLAASLLEPLIEAGKLYSDQRANAVFLMVAGKANRPVGAELRGTGPRGWRGLAPGTRKDHGYFWIGKQGSSKIVLCEAAIDAISCFQLLGDCICVSTAGVRANPRWLPPLLARGYAVHCGFDNDEPGETTAREMMARHSSIGRLRPPAHDWNEAIVSGG
;
A
#
# COMPACT_ATOMS: atom_id res chain seq x y z
N MET A 1 -32.64 15.17 4.17
CA MET A 1 -31.41 15.44 4.99
C MET A 1 -31.32 14.60 6.29
N GLY A 2 -32.31 13.78 6.66
CA GLY A 2 -32.29 13.00 7.92
C GLY A 2 -31.51 11.68 7.89
N PHE A 3 -31.41 11.00 6.76
CA PHE A 3 -30.82 9.65 6.67
C PHE A 3 -29.30 9.57 6.86
N ASP A 4 -28.56 10.63 6.51
CA ASP A 4 -27.11 10.65 6.64
C ASP A 4 -26.63 10.90 8.08
N HIS A 5 -27.41 11.65 8.85
CA HIS A 5 -27.11 11.97 10.25
C HIS A 5 -27.31 10.76 11.18
N ASP A 6 -28.36 9.97 10.97
CA ASP A 6 -28.64 8.77 11.76
C ASP A 6 -27.57 7.69 11.52
N PHE A 7 -27.17 7.48 10.27
CA PHE A 7 -26.10 6.53 9.96
C PHE A 7 -24.76 6.94 10.59
N ARG A 8 -24.41 8.24 10.55
CA ARG A 8 -23.18 8.73 11.19
C ARG A 8 -23.18 8.45 12.69
N ARG A 9 -24.26 8.77 13.39
CA ARG A 9 -24.39 8.51 14.82
C ARG A 9 -24.21 7.02 15.16
N ARG A 10 -24.80 6.13 14.36
CA ARG A 10 -24.67 4.68 14.51
C ARG A 10 -23.24 4.22 14.25
N ALA A 11 -22.61 4.71 13.20
CA ALA A 11 -21.22 4.40 12.89
C ALA A 11 -20.25 4.89 13.98
N ASP A 12 -20.50 6.08 14.55
CA ASP A 12 -19.69 6.63 15.63
C ASP A 12 -19.82 5.79 16.92
N ALA A 13 -21.02 5.28 17.22
CA ALA A 13 -21.27 4.43 18.39
C ALA A 13 -20.48 3.10 18.37
N VAL A 14 -20.22 2.54 17.18
CA VAL A 14 -19.50 1.26 17.05
C VAL A 14 -18.02 1.41 16.69
N ARG A 15 -17.58 2.61 16.37
CA ARG A 15 -16.19 2.89 15.92
C ARG A 15 -15.16 2.61 17.00
N GLU A 16 -15.51 2.86 18.26
CA GLU A 16 -14.63 2.75 19.43
C GLU A 16 -14.53 1.32 19.98
N ILE A 17 -15.22 0.33 19.38
CA ILE A 17 -15.14 -1.07 19.82
C ILE A 17 -13.70 -1.56 19.62
N PRO A 18 -13.01 -2.05 20.68
CA PRO A 18 -11.65 -2.57 20.57
C PRO A 18 -11.54 -3.72 19.57
N LEU A 19 -10.55 -3.67 18.69
CA LEU A 19 -10.36 -4.66 17.62
C LEU A 19 -10.11 -6.07 18.18
N GLU A 20 -9.48 -6.15 19.34
CA GLU A 20 -9.20 -7.39 20.05
C GLU A 20 -10.49 -8.10 20.45
N ILE A 21 -11.51 -7.36 20.89
CA ILE A 21 -12.82 -7.92 21.29
C ILE A 21 -13.52 -8.51 20.06
N ILE A 22 -13.43 -7.84 18.92
CA ILE A 22 -14.00 -8.33 17.66
C ILE A 22 -13.28 -9.62 17.23
N LEU A 23 -11.96 -9.63 17.24
CA LEU A 23 -11.17 -10.81 16.89
C LEU A 23 -11.47 -11.99 17.84
N GLN A 24 -11.60 -11.73 19.15
CA GLN A 24 -11.99 -12.74 20.13
C GLN A 24 -13.38 -13.30 19.87
N SER A 25 -14.33 -12.46 19.47
CA SER A 25 -15.70 -12.93 19.13
C SER A 25 -15.72 -13.90 17.95
N TRP A 26 -14.76 -13.78 17.05
CA TRP A 26 -14.55 -14.72 15.95
C TRP A 26 -13.71 -15.96 16.32
N GLY A 27 -13.27 -16.06 17.58
CA GLY A 27 -12.46 -17.16 18.06
C GLY A 27 -10.96 -17.02 17.71
N ALA A 28 -10.50 -15.82 17.40
CA ALA A 28 -9.08 -15.59 17.22
C ALA A 28 -8.32 -15.79 18.53
N VAL A 29 -7.12 -16.38 18.41
CA VAL A 29 -6.21 -16.65 19.54
C VAL A 29 -5.04 -15.69 19.48
N ARG A 30 -4.74 -15.06 20.61
CA ARG A 30 -3.59 -14.16 20.74
C ARG A 30 -2.29 -14.96 20.70
N ASP A 31 -1.28 -14.47 19.96
CA ASP A 31 0.04 -15.10 19.93
C ASP A 31 0.72 -15.05 21.32
N ARG A 32 1.40 -16.14 21.68
CA ARG A 32 2.05 -16.27 23.00
C ARG A 32 3.30 -15.40 23.16
N ARG A 33 4.00 -15.13 22.05
CA ARG A 33 5.27 -14.38 22.04
C ARG A 33 5.08 -12.91 21.66
N ASP A 34 4.13 -12.64 20.73
CA ASP A 34 3.82 -11.29 20.27
C ASP A 34 2.40 -10.89 20.68
N LYS A 35 2.31 -10.06 21.71
CA LYS A 35 1.01 -9.60 22.25
C LYS A 35 0.17 -8.76 21.26
N ALA A 36 0.77 -8.21 20.22
CA ALA A 36 0.07 -7.49 19.17
C ALA A 36 -0.52 -8.43 18.12
N LYS A 37 -0.06 -9.68 18.03
CA LYS A 37 -0.41 -10.64 17.00
C LYS A 37 -1.55 -11.56 17.41
N TRP A 38 -2.47 -11.78 16.47
CA TRP A 38 -3.67 -12.60 16.62
C TRP A 38 -3.80 -13.59 15.46
N HIS A 39 -4.24 -14.81 15.74
CA HIS A 39 -4.47 -15.87 14.76
C HIS A 39 -5.95 -16.19 14.67
N LEU A 40 -6.52 -16.10 13.47
CA LEU A 40 -7.90 -16.47 13.15
C LEU A 40 -7.86 -17.54 12.05
N GLY A 41 -7.90 -18.82 12.44
CA GLY A 41 -7.63 -19.91 11.53
C GLY A 41 -6.21 -19.83 10.96
N GLU A 42 -6.10 -19.77 9.62
CA GLU A 42 -4.81 -19.59 8.92
C GLU A 42 -4.38 -18.11 8.78
N ASP A 43 -5.28 -17.19 9.06
CA ASP A 43 -5.03 -15.76 8.96
C ASP A 43 -4.34 -15.22 10.23
N SER A 44 -3.40 -14.29 10.05
CA SER A 44 -2.71 -13.59 11.13
C SER A 44 -2.92 -12.09 11.04
N PHE A 45 -3.26 -11.49 12.17
CA PHE A 45 -3.50 -10.06 12.31
C PHE A 45 -2.54 -9.47 13.35
N SER A 46 -1.98 -8.29 13.07
CA SER A 46 -1.33 -7.46 14.10
C SER A 46 -2.23 -6.30 14.44
N ILE A 47 -2.42 -6.06 15.75
CA ILE A 47 -3.23 -4.96 16.28
C ILE A 47 -2.32 -3.98 17.01
N THR A 48 -2.40 -2.71 16.63
CA THR A 48 -1.68 -1.62 17.30
C THR A 48 -2.66 -0.45 17.50
N GLY A 49 -3.19 -0.34 18.72
CA GLY A 49 -4.29 0.56 19.02
C GLY A 49 -5.50 0.29 18.14
N ALA A 50 -6.01 1.31 17.45
CA ALA A 50 -7.15 1.16 16.55
C ALA A 50 -6.78 0.68 15.13
N LYS A 51 -5.54 0.26 14.89
CA LYS A 51 -5.09 -0.20 13.56
C LYS A 51 -4.88 -1.71 13.55
N PHE A 52 -5.19 -2.33 12.41
CA PHE A 52 -4.86 -3.74 12.16
C PHE A 52 -4.08 -3.92 10.87
N THR A 53 -3.26 -4.96 10.83
CA THR A 53 -2.59 -5.47 9.62
C THR A 53 -2.92 -6.95 9.49
N HIS A 54 -3.40 -7.35 8.31
CA HIS A 54 -3.66 -8.73 7.95
C HIS A 54 -2.48 -9.25 7.11
N TRP A 55 -1.65 -10.11 7.69
CA TRP A 55 -0.38 -10.50 7.10
C TRP A 55 -0.52 -11.29 5.80
N GLN A 56 -1.41 -12.26 5.73
CA GLN A 56 -1.59 -13.12 4.56
C GLN A 56 -2.13 -12.35 3.35
N ARG A 57 -2.91 -11.31 3.59
CA ARG A 57 -3.48 -10.47 2.51
C ARG A 57 -2.70 -9.19 2.27
N ASN A 58 -1.67 -8.94 3.08
CA ASN A 58 -0.90 -7.69 3.06
C ASN A 58 -1.82 -6.45 2.98
N ALA A 59 -2.80 -6.41 3.85
CA ALA A 59 -3.82 -5.38 3.90
C ALA A 59 -4.06 -4.97 5.35
N GLY A 60 -4.50 -3.75 5.56
CA GLY A 60 -4.78 -3.24 6.88
C GLY A 60 -5.79 -2.10 6.83
N GLY A 61 -6.21 -1.67 8.00
CA GLY A 61 -7.17 -0.60 8.17
C GLY A 61 -7.19 -0.08 9.59
N GLY A 62 -8.15 0.78 9.90
CA GLY A 62 -8.29 1.40 11.21
C GLY A 62 -9.72 1.38 11.73
N GLY A 63 -9.88 0.92 12.97
CA GLY A 63 -11.17 0.87 13.67
C GLY A 63 -12.00 -0.37 13.38
N ALA A 64 -13.02 -0.53 14.21
CA ALA A 64 -13.92 -1.69 14.22
C ALA A 64 -14.60 -1.93 12.87
N ILE A 65 -15.10 -0.87 12.25
CA ILE A 65 -15.84 -0.95 10.99
C ILE A 65 -14.94 -1.49 9.88
N ASP A 66 -13.71 -0.94 9.74
CA ASP A 66 -12.76 -1.40 8.71
C ASP A 66 -12.34 -2.86 8.91
N LEU A 67 -12.15 -3.30 10.17
CA LEU A 67 -11.83 -4.69 10.47
C LEU A 67 -12.95 -5.64 10.02
N VAL A 68 -14.20 -5.30 10.36
CA VAL A 68 -15.37 -6.12 9.98
C VAL A 68 -15.55 -6.14 8.46
N MET A 69 -15.47 -4.98 7.79
CA MET A 69 -15.53 -4.91 6.32
C MET A 69 -14.44 -5.78 5.68
N HIS A 70 -13.22 -5.73 6.22
CA HIS A 70 -12.07 -6.47 5.69
C HIS A 70 -12.23 -7.98 5.85
N VAL A 71 -12.57 -8.44 7.04
CA VAL A 71 -12.66 -9.87 7.38
C VAL A 71 -13.91 -10.50 6.77
N CYS A 72 -15.07 -9.86 6.94
CA CYS A 72 -16.36 -10.37 6.48
C CYS A 72 -16.70 -10.00 5.04
N ARG A 73 -15.86 -9.19 4.35
CA ARG A 73 -16.05 -8.74 2.96
C ARG A 73 -17.40 -8.09 2.68
N MET A 74 -17.88 -7.29 3.61
CA MET A 74 -19.15 -6.58 3.52
C MET A 74 -18.97 -5.07 3.36
N ASP A 75 -20.01 -4.36 2.95
CA ASP A 75 -20.01 -2.91 2.86
C ASP A 75 -20.12 -2.24 4.25
N VAL A 76 -19.89 -0.93 4.30
CA VAL A 76 -19.86 -0.15 5.55
C VAL A 76 -21.19 -0.19 6.31
N ARG A 77 -22.33 -0.21 5.62
CA ARG A 77 -23.65 -0.23 6.27
C ARG A 77 -23.90 -1.58 6.94
N SER A 78 -23.57 -2.65 6.25
CA SER A 78 -23.63 -4.02 6.77
C SER A 78 -22.68 -4.22 7.94
N ALA A 79 -21.47 -3.66 7.88
CA ALA A 79 -20.49 -3.74 8.97
C ALA A 79 -20.97 -3.00 10.23
N VAL A 80 -21.54 -1.81 10.08
CA VAL A 80 -22.13 -1.06 11.21
C VAL A 80 -23.29 -1.84 11.83
N ALA A 81 -24.24 -2.33 11.02
CA ALA A 81 -25.36 -3.11 11.49
C ALA A 81 -24.92 -4.39 12.23
N TRP A 82 -23.90 -5.08 11.70
CA TRP A 82 -23.33 -6.27 12.34
C TRP A 82 -22.71 -5.93 13.70
N LEU A 83 -21.91 -4.85 13.78
CA LEU A 83 -21.31 -4.42 15.05
C LEU A 83 -22.35 -4.04 16.09
N GLU A 84 -23.41 -3.33 15.71
CA GLU A 84 -24.52 -3.02 16.60
C GLU A 84 -25.23 -4.28 17.11
N GLN A 85 -25.44 -5.25 16.23
CA GLN A 85 -26.08 -6.51 16.59
C GLN A 85 -25.22 -7.35 17.54
N GLN A 86 -23.91 -7.36 17.36
CA GLN A 86 -22.99 -8.18 18.16
C GLN A 86 -22.58 -7.51 19.48
N PHE A 87 -22.46 -6.19 19.51
CA PHE A 87 -21.87 -5.45 20.64
C PHE A 87 -22.76 -4.30 21.14
N GLY A 88 -23.92 -4.04 20.51
CA GLY A 88 -24.92 -3.09 21.00
C GLY A 88 -25.52 -3.57 22.31
N ALA A 89 -25.87 -2.65 23.22
CA ALA A 89 -26.39 -2.95 24.54
C ALA A 89 -27.64 -3.83 24.46
N GLY A 90 -27.51 -5.13 24.70
CA GLY A 90 -28.64 -6.03 24.88
C GLY A 90 -28.58 -7.45 24.33
N HIS A 91 -27.51 -7.91 23.70
CA HIS A 91 -27.51 -9.28 23.14
C HIS A 91 -26.26 -10.06 23.53
N GLY A 92 -26.49 -11.23 24.13
CA GLY A 92 -25.47 -12.22 24.45
C GLY A 92 -24.89 -12.86 23.18
N CYS A 93 -23.62 -13.26 23.26
CA CYS A 93 -22.84 -13.89 22.22
C CYS A 93 -23.57 -15.00 21.45
N ALA A 94 -24.02 -14.73 20.22
CA ALA A 94 -24.27 -15.76 19.24
C ALA A 94 -23.15 -15.73 18.19
N ARG A 95 -22.44 -16.86 18.04
CA ARG A 95 -21.41 -17.05 17.01
C ARG A 95 -22.02 -16.85 15.64
N PRO A 96 -21.46 -15.99 14.75
CA PRO A 96 -21.80 -16.09 13.34
C PRO A 96 -21.24 -17.42 12.83
N ALA A 97 -22.08 -18.16 12.10
CA ALA A 97 -21.66 -19.39 11.45
C ALA A 97 -20.42 -19.07 10.58
N VAL A 98 -19.30 -19.69 10.92
CA VAL A 98 -18.17 -19.81 10.01
C VAL A 98 -18.70 -20.55 8.81
N VAL A 99 -18.83 -19.89 7.67
CA VAL A 99 -19.14 -20.54 6.40
C VAL A 99 -17.93 -21.39 6.11
N ASP A 100 -18.13 -22.69 6.37
CA ASP A 100 -17.14 -23.75 6.11
C ASP A 100 -16.84 -23.73 4.60
N SER A 101 -15.64 -23.30 4.23
CA SER A 101 -15.20 -23.15 2.85
C SER A 101 -14.85 -24.49 2.18
N ARG A 102 -15.53 -25.59 2.56
CA ARG A 102 -15.29 -26.94 2.00
C ARG A 102 -16.24 -27.35 0.87
N SER A 103 -17.13 -26.50 0.42
CA SER A 103 -17.96 -26.85 -0.73
C SER A 103 -18.42 -25.62 -1.52
N SER A 104 -17.50 -25.00 -2.22
CA SER A 104 -17.79 -24.33 -3.48
C SER A 104 -16.56 -24.37 -4.36
N SER A 105 -16.58 -25.33 -5.25
CA SER A 105 -15.73 -25.40 -6.45
C SER A 105 -15.58 -24.05 -7.13
N GLY A 106 -14.34 -23.54 -7.19
CA GLY A 106 -13.85 -22.84 -8.36
C GLY A 106 -14.50 -21.54 -8.77
N LEU A 107 -14.51 -20.51 -7.92
CA LEU A 107 -14.52 -19.13 -8.40
C LEU A 107 -13.52 -18.34 -7.58
N SER A 108 -12.26 -18.33 -8.02
CA SER A 108 -11.32 -17.28 -7.63
C SER A 108 -12.01 -15.92 -7.81
N PRO A 109 -11.98 -15.00 -6.84
CA PRO A 109 -12.59 -13.69 -7.01
C PRO A 109 -12.03 -13.08 -8.29
N LYS A 110 -12.90 -12.76 -9.25
CA LYS A 110 -12.49 -12.08 -10.49
C LYS A 110 -11.63 -10.88 -10.07
N PRO A 111 -10.41 -10.73 -10.58
CA PRO A 111 -9.56 -9.61 -10.21
C PRO A 111 -10.35 -8.33 -10.46
N SER A 112 -10.46 -7.47 -9.44
CA SER A 112 -11.18 -6.22 -9.57
C SER A 112 -10.59 -5.44 -10.75
N ARG A 113 -11.45 -4.95 -11.64
CA ARG A 113 -11.03 -4.19 -12.82
C ARG A 113 -10.24 -2.97 -12.34
N LEU A 114 -9.07 -2.73 -12.93
CA LEU A 114 -8.28 -1.54 -12.65
C LEU A 114 -9.11 -0.28 -12.94
N ARG A 115 -9.16 0.62 -11.97
CA ARG A 115 -9.80 1.94 -12.07
C ARG A 115 -8.76 3.00 -11.72
N LEU A 116 -8.13 3.54 -12.74
CA LEU A 116 -7.23 4.68 -12.57
C LEU A 116 -8.06 5.94 -12.31
N PRO A 117 -7.60 6.83 -11.43
CA PRO A 117 -8.20 8.15 -11.29
C PRO A 117 -8.11 8.94 -12.61
N ASP A 118 -9.16 9.68 -12.93
CA ASP A 118 -9.15 10.56 -14.08
C ASP A 118 -8.17 11.72 -13.85
N ALA A 119 -7.41 12.06 -14.88
CA ALA A 119 -6.48 13.18 -14.83
C ALA A 119 -7.22 14.52 -14.73
N GLN A 120 -6.74 15.40 -13.84
CA GLN A 120 -7.25 16.74 -13.60
C GLN A 120 -6.15 17.77 -13.79
N PRO A 121 -5.95 18.30 -15.02
CA PRO A 121 -4.85 19.22 -15.30
C PRO A 121 -4.86 20.50 -14.46
N ASP A 122 -6.04 20.98 -14.07
CA ASP A 122 -6.23 22.15 -13.20
C ASP A 122 -5.67 21.95 -11.78
N LYS A 123 -5.50 20.71 -11.33
CA LYS A 123 -4.91 20.35 -10.04
C LYS A 123 -3.40 20.06 -10.09
N LEU A 124 -2.83 19.98 -11.29
CA LEU A 124 -1.45 19.56 -11.48
C LEU A 124 -0.44 20.51 -10.82
N GLU A 125 -0.73 21.80 -10.82
CA GLU A 125 0.13 22.80 -10.18
C GLU A 125 0.26 22.58 -8.66
N GLN A 126 -0.82 22.13 -8.00
CA GLN A 126 -0.76 21.76 -6.58
C GLN A 126 0.16 20.54 -6.37
N VAL A 127 0.09 19.54 -7.26
CA VAL A 127 0.97 18.37 -7.21
C VAL A 127 2.43 18.76 -7.43
N ARG A 128 2.72 19.62 -8.42
CA ARG A 128 4.08 20.15 -8.66
C ARG A 128 4.63 20.85 -7.43
N ARG A 129 3.86 21.77 -6.88
CA ARG A 129 4.26 22.52 -5.67
C ARG A 129 4.58 21.58 -4.51
N TYR A 130 3.74 20.58 -4.25
CA TYR A 130 3.98 19.59 -3.21
C TYR A 130 5.28 18.84 -3.45
N LEU A 131 5.49 18.31 -4.66
CA LEU A 131 6.67 17.50 -4.97
C LEU A 131 7.96 18.33 -4.96
N ILE A 132 7.91 19.57 -5.44
CA ILE A 132 9.09 20.47 -5.48
C ILE A 132 9.37 21.07 -4.10
N GLN A 133 8.37 21.64 -3.43
CA GLN A 133 8.61 22.42 -2.21
C GLN A 133 8.62 21.57 -0.94
N GLN A 134 7.79 20.50 -0.86
CA GLN A 134 7.72 19.68 0.35
C GLN A 134 8.54 18.39 0.23
N ARG A 135 8.76 17.89 -0.98
CA ARG A 135 9.55 16.69 -1.24
C ARG A 135 10.91 16.99 -1.84
N CYS A 136 11.22 18.25 -2.12
CA CYS A 136 12.48 18.74 -2.68
C CYS A 136 12.92 18.02 -3.96
N LEU A 137 11.94 17.55 -4.78
CA LEU A 137 12.21 16.88 -6.04
C LEU A 137 12.46 17.92 -7.15
N ALA A 138 13.50 17.70 -7.95
CA ALA A 138 13.86 18.60 -9.04
C ALA A 138 12.77 18.62 -10.13
N ALA A 139 12.34 19.80 -10.55
CA ALA A 139 11.36 19.98 -11.62
C ALA A 139 11.78 19.26 -12.92
N SER A 140 13.08 19.28 -13.24
CA SER A 140 13.64 18.60 -14.42
C SER A 140 13.42 17.08 -14.44
N LEU A 141 13.16 16.44 -13.30
CA LEU A 141 12.80 15.03 -13.20
C LEU A 141 11.28 14.81 -13.29
N LEU A 142 10.49 15.77 -12.84
CA LEU A 142 9.04 15.67 -12.80
C LEU A 142 8.40 15.94 -14.16
N GLU A 143 8.89 16.96 -14.90
CA GLU A 143 8.28 17.34 -16.18
C GLU A 143 8.26 16.21 -17.22
N PRO A 144 9.35 15.44 -17.44
CA PRO A 144 9.30 14.31 -18.36
C PRO A 144 8.31 13.20 -17.92
N LEU A 145 8.11 13.02 -16.61
CA LEU A 145 7.12 12.08 -16.10
C LEU A 145 5.69 12.55 -16.34
N ILE A 146 5.46 13.86 -16.22
CA ILE A 146 4.17 14.49 -16.48
C ILE A 146 3.85 14.43 -17.99
N GLU A 147 4.78 14.82 -18.85
CA GLU A 147 4.64 14.77 -20.29
C GLU A 147 4.38 13.36 -20.81
N ALA A 148 5.02 12.36 -20.21
CA ALA A 148 4.82 10.95 -20.52
C ALA A 148 3.53 10.36 -19.90
N GLY A 149 2.73 11.13 -19.16
CA GLY A 149 1.54 10.66 -18.44
C GLY A 149 1.81 9.67 -17.32
N LYS A 150 3.06 9.56 -16.86
CA LYS A 150 3.46 8.70 -15.74
C LYS A 150 3.20 9.33 -14.37
N LEU A 151 3.09 10.66 -14.34
CA LEU A 151 2.74 11.46 -13.18
C LEU A 151 1.64 12.44 -13.56
N TYR A 152 0.54 12.43 -12.82
CA TYR A 152 -0.57 13.37 -13.03
C TYR A 152 -1.33 13.63 -11.73
N SER A 153 -2.28 14.56 -11.75
CA SER A 153 -3.16 14.87 -10.61
C SER A 153 -4.55 14.26 -10.79
N ASP A 154 -5.15 13.82 -9.69
CA ASP A 154 -6.56 13.41 -9.67
C ASP A 154 -7.50 14.52 -9.16
N GLN A 155 -8.82 14.24 -9.09
CA GLN A 155 -9.85 15.17 -8.62
C GLN A 155 -9.61 15.71 -7.20
N ARG A 156 -8.84 15.00 -6.37
CA ARG A 156 -8.49 15.39 -4.99
C ARG A 156 -7.12 16.05 -4.90
N ALA A 157 -6.52 16.39 -6.05
CA ALA A 157 -5.15 16.86 -6.15
C ALA A 157 -4.12 15.88 -5.55
N ASN A 158 -4.39 14.58 -5.59
CA ASN A 158 -3.36 13.61 -5.27
C ASN A 158 -2.37 13.50 -6.42
N ALA A 159 -1.09 13.32 -6.13
CA ALA A 159 -0.10 12.87 -7.10
C ALA A 159 -0.37 11.39 -7.43
N VAL A 160 -0.54 11.10 -8.71
CA VAL A 160 -0.80 9.75 -9.24
C VAL A 160 0.43 9.30 -10.01
N PHE A 161 1.12 8.28 -9.50
CA PHE A 161 2.30 7.68 -10.13
C PHE A 161 1.90 6.38 -10.82
N LEU A 162 1.90 6.37 -12.16
CA LEU A 162 1.39 5.27 -12.96
C LEU A 162 2.35 4.07 -12.91
N MET A 163 1.85 2.91 -12.51
CA MET A 163 2.55 1.64 -12.58
C MET A 163 2.28 0.98 -13.93
N VAL A 164 3.34 0.55 -14.61
CA VAL A 164 3.27 0.03 -15.97
C VAL A 164 3.93 -1.34 -16.10
N ALA A 165 3.51 -2.10 -17.10
CA ALA A 165 4.03 -3.42 -17.44
C ALA A 165 4.43 -3.52 -18.91
N GLY A 166 5.50 -4.29 -19.14
CA GLY A 166 5.99 -4.66 -20.47
C GLY A 166 6.54 -3.48 -21.29
N LYS A 167 7.02 -3.79 -22.50
CA LYS A 167 7.61 -2.79 -23.42
C LYS A 167 6.61 -1.71 -23.86
N ALA A 168 5.33 -2.04 -23.90
CA ALA A 168 4.26 -1.11 -24.29
C ALA A 168 3.80 -0.20 -23.14
N ASN A 169 4.43 -0.23 -21.96
CA ASN A 169 4.06 0.56 -20.78
C ASN A 169 2.55 0.49 -20.45
N ARG A 170 1.96 -0.72 -20.53
CA ARG A 170 0.53 -0.89 -20.24
C ARG A 170 0.25 -0.59 -18.76
N PRO A 171 -0.72 0.27 -18.44
CA PRO A 171 -1.09 0.54 -17.06
C PRO A 171 -1.57 -0.73 -16.34
N VAL A 172 -1.02 -0.97 -15.14
CA VAL A 172 -1.42 -2.09 -14.26
C VAL A 172 -1.81 -1.61 -12.87
N GLY A 173 -1.64 -0.33 -12.59
CA GLY A 173 -1.97 0.30 -11.33
C GLY A 173 -1.46 1.72 -11.24
N ALA A 174 -1.64 2.31 -10.06
CA ALA A 174 -1.00 3.58 -9.70
C ALA A 174 -0.82 3.68 -8.20
N GLU A 175 0.28 4.31 -7.79
CA GLU A 175 0.48 4.80 -6.44
C GLU A 175 -0.10 6.21 -6.32
N LEU A 176 -0.75 6.48 -5.20
CA LEU A 176 -1.42 7.74 -4.92
C LEU A 176 -0.81 8.40 -3.69
N ARG A 177 -0.47 9.68 -3.80
CA ARG A 177 0.03 10.47 -2.68
C ARG A 177 -0.78 11.73 -2.53
N GLY A 178 -1.45 11.89 -1.38
CA GLY A 178 -2.15 13.12 -1.04
C GLY A 178 -1.18 14.28 -0.87
N THR A 179 -1.52 15.43 -1.45
CA THR A 179 -0.73 16.66 -1.36
C THR A 179 -1.17 17.59 -0.22
N GLY A 180 -2.20 17.21 0.51
CA GLY A 180 -2.70 17.94 1.67
C GLY A 180 -1.97 17.57 2.96
N PRO A 181 -2.26 18.30 4.07
CA PRO A 181 -1.53 18.19 5.34
C PRO A 181 -1.63 16.82 6.03
N ARG A 182 -2.61 15.99 5.69
CA ARG A 182 -2.80 14.66 6.31
C ARG A 182 -1.89 13.56 5.74
N GLY A 183 -1.05 13.86 4.76
CA GLY A 183 -0.05 12.90 4.25
C GLY A 183 -0.57 11.56 3.74
N TRP A 184 -1.81 11.51 3.21
CA TRP A 184 -2.44 10.28 2.78
C TRP A 184 -1.67 9.58 1.66
N ARG A 185 -1.62 8.24 1.70
CA ARG A 185 -1.05 7.38 0.66
C ARG A 185 -1.96 6.18 0.39
N GLY A 186 -1.96 5.70 -0.84
CA GLY A 186 -2.77 4.56 -1.24
C GLY A 186 -2.45 4.07 -2.64
N LEU A 187 -3.28 3.14 -3.13
CA LEU A 187 -3.20 2.61 -4.48
C LEU A 187 -4.53 2.80 -5.19
N ALA A 188 -4.48 2.94 -6.51
CA ALA A 188 -5.68 2.94 -7.33
C ALA A 188 -6.42 1.59 -7.20
N PRO A 189 -7.77 1.57 -7.14
CA PRO A 189 -8.53 0.33 -7.06
C PRO A 189 -8.20 -0.62 -8.20
N GLY A 190 -7.99 -1.90 -7.89
CA GLY A 190 -7.61 -2.92 -8.88
C GLY A 190 -6.14 -2.88 -9.31
N THR A 191 -5.28 -2.11 -8.64
CA THR A 191 -3.83 -2.12 -8.87
C THR A 191 -3.24 -3.52 -8.70
N ARG A 192 -2.45 -3.95 -9.69
CA ARG A 192 -1.79 -5.25 -9.73
C ARG A 192 -0.28 -5.10 -9.51
N LYS A 193 0.14 -4.99 -8.25
CA LYS A 193 1.55 -4.79 -7.88
C LYS A 193 2.51 -5.85 -8.46
N ASP A 194 2.02 -7.08 -8.72
CA ASP A 194 2.84 -8.17 -9.26
C ASP A 194 3.02 -8.12 -10.78
N HIS A 195 2.30 -7.22 -11.45
CA HIS A 195 2.31 -7.16 -12.91
C HIS A 195 3.16 -6.02 -13.47
N GLY A 196 3.58 -5.08 -12.64
CA GLY A 196 4.39 -3.94 -13.06
C GLY A 196 4.71 -3.01 -11.90
N TYR A 197 5.33 -1.89 -12.23
CA TYR A 197 5.89 -0.95 -11.27
C TYR A 197 5.93 0.48 -11.84
N PHE A 198 6.05 1.46 -10.97
CA PHE A 198 6.50 2.79 -11.34
C PHE A 198 8.03 2.78 -11.45
N TRP A 199 8.58 3.51 -12.39
CA TRP A 199 10.01 3.64 -12.55
C TRP A 199 10.43 4.98 -13.17
N ILE A 200 11.64 5.40 -12.81
CA ILE A 200 12.40 6.50 -13.38
C ILE A 200 13.84 6.07 -13.56
N GLY A 201 14.56 6.58 -14.53
CA GLY A 201 15.95 6.20 -14.68
C GLY A 201 16.60 6.68 -15.95
N LYS A 202 17.92 6.49 -15.99
CA LYS A 202 18.77 6.79 -17.15
C LYS A 202 18.67 5.67 -18.18
N GLN A 203 18.41 6.05 -19.42
CA GLN A 203 18.40 5.10 -20.53
C GLN A 203 19.79 4.44 -20.68
N GLY A 204 19.81 3.11 -20.86
CA GLY A 204 21.05 2.34 -21.02
C GLY A 204 21.72 1.95 -19.71
N SER A 205 21.23 2.39 -18.54
CA SER A 205 21.79 1.92 -17.27
C SER A 205 21.50 0.44 -17.05
N SER A 206 22.49 -0.30 -16.56
CA SER A 206 22.36 -1.71 -16.15
C SER A 206 22.11 -1.87 -14.65
N LYS A 207 22.16 -0.77 -13.88
CA LYS A 207 21.91 -0.76 -12.42
C LYS A 207 20.45 -0.46 -12.11
N ILE A 208 19.81 -1.31 -11.31
CA ILE A 208 18.45 -1.08 -10.80
C ILE A 208 18.49 -0.93 -9.27
N VAL A 209 17.77 0.06 -8.74
CA VAL A 209 17.52 0.23 -7.30
C VAL A 209 16.03 0.09 -7.04
N LEU A 210 15.67 -0.82 -6.15
CA LEU A 210 14.29 -1.06 -5.74
C LEU A 210 13.99 -0.20 -4.51
N CYS A 211 13.01 0.69 -4.62
CA CYS A 211 12.56 1.58 -3.55
C CYS A 211 11.14 1.21 -3.11
N GLU A 212 10.72 1.67 -1.94
CA GLU A 212 9.38 1.32 -1.41
C GLU A 212 8.25 2.07 -2.08
N ALA A 213 8.45 3.35 -2.43
CA ALA A 213 7.42 4.18 -3.06
C ALA A 213 7.97 4.96 -4.26
N ALA A 214 7.06 5.50 -5.07
CA ALA A 214 7.40 6.28 -6.26
C ALA A 214 8.22 7.54 -5.93
N ILE A 215 7.90 8.22 -4.82
CA ILE A 215 8.67 9.40 -4.34
C ILE A 215 10.10 8.97 -4.02
N ASP A 216 10.30 7.85 -3.31
CA ASP A 216 11.63 7.34 -2.99
C ASP A 216 12.40 6.92 -4.24
N ALA A 217 11.73 6.36 -5.25
CA ALA A 217 12.36 6.04 -6.51
C ALA A 217 12.85 7.29 -7.25
N ILE A 218 12.07 8.38 -7.26
CA ILE A 218 12.49 9.67 -7.85
C ILE A 218 13.64 10.27 -7.04
N SER A 219 13.54 10.23 -5.70
CA SER A 219 14.58 10.73 -4.79
C SER A 219 15.90 9.98 -4.93
N CYS A 220 15.83 8.65 -4.98
CA CYS A 220 17.00 7.81 -5.21
C CYS A 220 17.66 8.14 -6.56
N PHE A 221 16.87 8.32 -7.62
CA PHE A 221 17.38 8.72 -8.93
C PHE A 221 18.01 10.12 -8.89
N GLN A 222 17.41 11.07 -8.18
CA GLN A 222 17.96 12.42 -8.01
C GLN A 222 19.34 12.41 -7.32
N LEU A 223 19.53 11.54 -6.34
CA LEU A 223 20.78 11.41 -5.62
C LEU A 223 21.87 10.66 -6.40
N LEU A 224 21.51 9.61 -7.13
CA LEU A 224 22.47 8.71 -7.78
C LEU A 224 22.72 9.02 -9.25
N GLY A 225 21.71 9.43 -10.01
CA GLY A 225 21.78 9.84 -11.42
C GLY A 225 22.07 8.73 -12.44
N ASP A 226 22.80 7.69 -12.10
CA ASP A 226 23.23 6.64 -13.04
C ASP A 226 22.64 5.27 -12.71
N CYS A 227 21.31 5.20 -12.66
CA CYS A 227 20.57 3.97 -12.36
C CYS A 227 19.16 4.03 -12.93
N ILE A 228 18.42 2.95 -12.77
CA ILE A 228 16.97 2.86 -12.92
C ILE A 228 16.40 2.63 -11.53
N CYS A 229 15.54 3.52 -11.04
CA CYS A 229 14.88 3.39 -9.74
C CYS A 229 13.45 2.90 -9.94
N VAL A 230 13.08 1.87 -9.21
CA VAL A 230 11.81 1.16 -9.35
C VAL A 230 11.09 1.18 -8.01
N SER A 231 9.82 1.61 -7.99
CA SER A 231 8.97 1.45 -6.81
C SER A 231 8.32 0.07 -6.77
N THR A 232 8.40 -0.57 -5.61
CA THR A 232 7.72 -1.84 -5.32
C THR A 232 6.29 -1.66 -4.80
N ALA A 233 5.83 -0.41 -4.63
CA ALA A 233 4.54 -0.05 -4.05
C ALA A 233 4.31 -0.69 -2.67
N GLY A 234 5.25 -0.47 -1.75
CA GLY A 234 5.41 -1.03 -0.42
C GLY A 234 6.48 -2.11 -0.34
N VAL A 235 6.84 -2.52 0.88
CA VAL A 235 7.87 -3.56 1.13
C VAL A 235 7.45 -4.92 0.57
N ARG A 236 8.28 -5.49 -0.32
CA ARG A 236 7.98 -6.75 -1.01
C ARG A 236 9.26 -7.52 -1.34
N ALA A 237 9.44 -8.68 -0.73
CA ALA A 237 10.63 -9.50 -0.89
C ALA A 237 10.73 -10.22 -2.24
N ASN A 238 9.61 -10.51 -2.90
CA ASN A 238 9.60 -11.29 -4.14
C ASN A 238 8.45 -10.91 -5.10
N PRO A 239 8.46 -9.69 -5.69
CA PRO A 239 7.48 -9.33 -6.69
C PRO A 239 7.68 -10.17 -7.97
N ARG A 240 6.60 -10.61 -8.62
CA ARG A 240 6.64 -11.51 -9.78
C ARG A 240 7.42 -10.97 -10.99
N TRP A 241 7.57 -9.67 -11.11
CA TRP A 241 8.34 -9.02 -12.18
C TRP A 241 9.86 -8.98 -11.91
N LEU A 242 10.32 -9.31 -10.69
CA LEU A 242 11.73 -9.25 -10.32
C LEU A 242 12.60 -10.33 -10.99
N PRO A 243 12.23 -11.63 -10.99
CA PRO A 243 13.04 -12.65 -11.65
C PRO A 243 13.29 -12.38 -13.15
N PRO A 244 12.34 -11.90 -13.95
CA PRO A 244 12.60 -11.47 -15.33
C PRO A 244 13.59 -10.32 -15.48
N LEU A 245 13.71 -9.40 -14.51
CA LEU A 245 14.75 -8.34 -14.52
C LEU A 245 16.11 -8.91 -14.22
N LEU A 246 16.23 -9.78 -13.23
CA LEU A 246 17.48 -10.48 -12.90
C LEU A 246 17.98 -11.31 -14.10
N ALA A 247 17.09 -12.03 -14.78
CA ALA A 247 17.43 -12.82 -15.96
C ALA A 247 17.94 -11.99 -17.15
N ARG A 248 17.68 -10.69 -17.18
CA ARG A 248 18.24 -9.75 -18.18
C ARG A 248 19.62 -9.23 -17.85
N GLY A 249 20.21 -9.66 -16.73
CA GLY A 249 21.56 -9.27 -16.32
C GLY A 249 21.68 -7.91 -15.67
N TYR A 250 20.56 -7.32 -15.19
CA TYR A 250 20.62 -6.09 -14.41
C TYR A 250 21.29 -6.32 -13.06
N ALA A 251 22.17 -5.40 -12.66
CA ALA A 251 22.70 -5.31 -11.30
C ALA A 251 21.62 -4.70 -10.37
N VAL A 252 20.87 -5.54 -9.66
CA VAL A 252 19.75 -5.12 -8.83
C VAL A 252 20.19 -4.90 -7.40
N HIS A 253 19.76 -3.79 -6.81
CA HIS A 253 20.00 -3.43 -5.42
C HIS A 253 18.67 -3.19 -4.70
N CYS A 254 18.54 -3.73 -3.48
CA CYS A 254 17.43 -3.43 -2.59
C CYS A 254 17.71 -2.12 -1.85
N GLY A 255 16.98 -1.07 -2.20
CA GLY A 255 17.08 0.27 -1.66
C GLY A 255 15.89 0.62 -0.75
N PHE A 256 15.39 -0.32 0.05
CA PHE A 256 14.30 -0.11 0.99
C PHE A 256 14.72 0.79 2.16
N ASP A 257 13.74 1.32 2.88
CA ASP A 257 13.95 2.24 3.99
C ASP A 257 14.83 1.63 5.11
N ASN A 258 15.47 2.47 5.90
CA ASN A 258 16.31 2.07 7.05
C ASN A 258 15.47 1.84 8.31
N ASP A 259 14.35 1.11 8.16
CA ASP A 259 13.51 0.68 9.28
C ASP A 259 13.46 -0.86 9.38
N GLU A 260 12.86 -1.38 10.45
CA GLU A 260 12.78 -2.83 10.68
C GLU A 260 12.03 -3.58 9.55
N PRO A 261 10.87 -3.12 9.04
CA PRO A 261 10.20 -3.72 7.89
C PRO A 261 11.05 -3.73 6.62
N GLY A 262 11.69 -2.60 6.29
CA GLY A 262 12.56 -2.46 5.12
C GLY A 262 13.77 -3.38 5.19
N GLU A 263 14.47 -3.43 6.32
CA GLU A 263 15.64 -4.30 6.53
C GLU A 263 15.26 -5.79 6.55
N THR A 264 14.14 -6.14 7.13
CA THR A 264 13.66 -7.54 7.14
C THR A 264 13.33 -8.00 5.73
N THR A 265 12.57 -7.19 4.97
CA THR A 265 12.21 -7.51 3.60
C THR A 265 13.42 -7.53 2.67
N ALA A 266 14.40 -6.64 2.89
CA ALA A 266 15.66 -6.64 2.13
C ALA A 266 16.45 -7.94 2.38
N ARG A 267 16.57 -8.38 3.62
CA ARG A 267 17.21 -9.67 3.97
C ARG A 267 16.50 -10.86 3.31
N GLU A 268 15.16 -10.89 3.34
CA GLU A 268 14.38 -11.93 2.67
C GLU A 268 14.59 -11.93 1.15
N MET A 269 14.64 -10.75 0.52
CA MET A 269 14.87 -10.61 -0.92
C MET A 269 16.26 -11.13 -1.28
N MET A 270 17.32 -10.72 -0.58
CA MET A 270 18.69 -11.17 -0.82
C MET A 270 18.88 -12.68 -0.54
N ALA A 271 18.18 -13.23 0.46
CA ALA A 271 18.21 -14.66 0.72
C ALA A 271 17.57 -15.49 -0.41
N ARG A 272 16.56 -14.93 -1.10
CA ARG A 272 15.91 -15.58 -2.27
C ARG A 272 16.69 -15.39 -3.57
N HIS A 273 17.42 -14.28 -3.68
CA HIS A 273 18.11 -13.85 -4.90
C HIS A 273 19.51 -13.36 -4.52
N SER A 274 20.49 -14.26 -4.49
CA SER A 274 21.87 -13.99 -4.04
C SER A 274 22.61 -12.95 -4.87
N SER A 275 22.14 -12.64 -6.08
CA SER A 275 22.68 -11.59 -6.94
C SER A 275 22.22 -10.18 -6.58
N ILE A 276 21.28 -10.03 -5.65
CA ILE A 276 20.77 -8.71 -5.20
C ILE A 276 21.64 -8.19 -4.07
N GLY A 277 22.15 -6.96 -4.21
CA GLY A 277 22.87 -6.25 -3.16
C GLY A 277 21.93 -5.37 -2.31
N ARG A 278 22.40 -4.96 -1.13
CA ARG A 278 21.74 -3.91 -0.31
C ARG A 278 22.35 -2.56 -0.62
N LEU A 279 21.53 -1.57 -0.92
CA LEU A 279 21.92 -0.17 -1.05
C LEU A 279 21.02 0.66 -0.11
N ARG A 280 21.58 1.12 1.01
CA ARG A 280 20.82 1.89 2.00
C ARG A 280 20.66 3.34 1.58
N PRO A 281 19.48 3.96 1.81
CA PRO A 281 19.37 5.42 1.76
C PRO A 281 20.29 6.06 2.82
N PRO A 282 20.79 7.29 2.57
CA PRO A 282 21.65 8.00 3.53
C PRO A 282 20.94 8.46 4.82
N ALA A 283 19.59 8.49 4.81
CA ALA A 283 18.72 8.80 5.96
C ALA A 283 17.74 7.64 6.21
N HIS A 284 16.61 7.88 6.87
CA HIS A 284 15.56 6.89 7.08
C HIS A 284 15.03 6.35 5.73
N ASP A 285 14.71 7.24 4.80
CA ASP A 285 14.33 6.93 3.42
C ASP A 285 15.06 7.82 2.40
N TRP A 286 14.88 7.56 1.11
CA TRP A 286 15.53 8.34 0.04
C TRP A 286 15.05 9.77 -0.04
N ASN A 287 13.77 10.02 0.28
CA ASN A 287 13.24 11.37 0.23
C ASN A 287 13.69 12.21 1.43
N GLU A 288 13.75 11.61 2.62
CA GLU A 288 14.30 12.29 3.80
C GLU A 288 15.76 12.72 3.58
N ALA A 289 16.56 11.89 2.90
CA ALA A 289 17.94 12.23 2.57
C ALA A 289 18.07 13.51 1.72
N ILE A 290 17.08 13.79 0.86
CA ILE A 290 17.02 15.04 0.08
C ILE A 290 16.52 16.20 0.95
N VAL A 291 15.44 15.98 1.69
CA VAL A 291 14.78 17.04 2.48
C VAL A 291 15.67 17.52 3.61
N SER A 292 16.48 16.63 4.21
CA SER A 292 17.37 16.97 5.34
C SER A 292 18.75 17.47 4.91
N GLY A 293 19.14 17.28 3.66
CA GLY A 293 20.45 17.65 3.11
C GLY A 293 20.44 18.92 2.26
N GLY A 294 19.28 19.62 2.15
CA GLY A 294 19.07 20.82 1.37
C GLY A 294 19.20 22.10 2.18
#